data_a091b150ba3f0e8f9f8fde51e9e397fb
#
_entry.id   a091b150ba3f0e8f9f8fde51e9e397fb
#
_cell.length_a   1.000
_cell.length_b   1.000
_cell.length_c   1.000
_cell.angle_alpha   90.00
_cell.angle_beta   90.00
_cell.angle_gamma   90.00
#
_symmetry.space_group_name_H-M   'P 1'
#
loop_
_entity.id
_entity.type
_entity.pdbx_description
1 polymer ?
#
loop_
_entity_poly.entity_id
_entity_poly.type
_entity_poly.pdbx_seq_one_letter_code
_entity_poly.pdbx_strand_id
1 'polypeptide(L)'
;MKIALQNKYIEYLKELDRISNVEVFEAGIIKFTYRINEKEYSFLFASLDEYKLPCVLLCNSKDEISNKPHMLYLDKNELFYLCLSIREDISVRNKDYREIINYTLIRIEKLMTMSHEEERREFRKEFLYFWNKCAENKNKIQLYINSSSQIKVLKPYNKKDIDIYIDDDININDIFLKQDCKTKKSVIYIPLINSNLIMPPVGDKKWSADEVRYIINNCVSEENIETLEKLIIVNKEVFLVFEMYVPGVVPISFVLKLKFKSSKNKTILSGLDEIMFIEYLKSERCDTEYLFRRIGVKNRLRDKKILIVGAGSLGSYIISELPKIGVKNITIIDPDDINMENIMRHSLGANYSNYSKVFSMKFDLELEYPEVEVNINKSKFNVDNMQEYNLSEYDLIIIATGGTDYMIKLNKAFKELKIDTPVLFTWIESRGIGVHALAVNYNRTGCFNCLYTNGDTNKAHFSNKNYKDELTGTGCGGVINQYGNIVLLKGSAMILNIILDMLNSNKINDNILFSVKTLNEYIFNNGDISLGGDTLAKTSYKSEGCEICGIKI
;
A
#
# COMPACT_ATOMS: atom_id res chain seq x y z
N MET A 1 -8.60 -39.81 12.66
CA MET A 1 -7.82 -39.17 11.59
C MET A 1 -6.41 -38.81 12.05
N LYS A 2 -6.18 -37.97 13.06
CA LYS A 2 -4.83 -37.59 13.53
C LYS A 2 -3.93 -38.76 13.95
N ILE A 3 -4.43 -39.74 14.66
CA ILE A 3 -3.66 -40.94 15.11
C ILE A 3 -3.26 -41.80 13.89
N ALA A 4 -4.14 -41.98 12.91
CA ALA A 4 -3.83 -42.73 11.69
C ALA A 4 -2.72 -42.08 10.87
N LEU A 5 -2.73 -40.74 10.75
CA LEU A 5 -1.68 -39.98 10.07
C LEU A 5 -0.36 -40.06 10.87
N GLN A 6 -0.40 -39.95 12.19
CA GLN A 6 0.76 -40.10 13.05
C GLN A 6 1.45 -41.46 12.87
N ASN A 7 0.68 -42.54 12.82
CA ASN A 7 1.24 -43.88 12.58
C ASN A 7 1.91 -44.01 11.23
N LYS A 8 1.30 -43.45 10.16
CA LYS A 8 1.92 -43.43 8.83
C LYS A 8 3.25 -42.68 8.81
N TYR A 9 3.34 -41.55 9.52
CA TYR A 9 4.60 -40.77 9.66
C TYR A 9 5.65 -41.59 10.41
N ILE A 10 5.28 -42.27 11.50
CA ILE A 10 6.22 -43.08 12.29
C ILE A 10 6.74 -44.28 11.48
N GLU A 11 5.87 -44.99 10.77
CA GLU A 11 6.25 -46.11 9.92
C GLU A 11 7.26 -45.68 8.87
N TYR A 12 6.94 -44.58 8.14
CA TYR A 12 7.84 -44.09 7.08
C TYR A 12 9.16 -43.52 7.61
N LEU A 13 9.16 -42.79 8.72
CA LEU A 13 10.38 -42.29 9.33
C LEU A 13 11.32 -43.43 9.75
N LYS A 14 10.77 -44.59 10.21
CA LYS A 14 11.57 -45.77 10.55
C LYS A 14 12.18 -46.48 9.35
N GLU A 15 11.66 -46.28 8.14
CA GLU A 15 12.20 -46.84 6.90
C GLU A 15 13.45 -46.07 6.39
N LEU A 16 13.71 -44.86 6.92
CA LEU A 16 14.77 -43.97 6.43
C LEU A 16 16.10 -44.25 7.17
N ASP A 17 17.16 -44.61 6.43
CA ASP A 17 18.47 -45.00 6.98
C ASP A 17 19.15 -43.95 7.88
N ARG A 18 18.82 -42.67 7.70
CA ARG A 18 19.41 -41.55 8.46
C ARG A 18 18.57 -41.13 9.67
N ILE A 19 17.45 -41.81 9.90
CA ILE A 19 16.54 -41.53 11.01
C ILE A 19 16.61 -42.66 12.06
N SER A 20 16.65 -42.29 13.33
CA SER A 20 16.68 -43.21 14.44
C SER A 20 15.80 -42.69 15.60
N ASN A 21 15.59 -43.52 16.62
CA ASN A 21 14.88 -43.17 17.86
C ASN A 21 13.48 -42.54 17.60
N VAL A 22 12.72 -43.11 16.65
CA VAL A 22 11.37 -42.64 16.33
C VAL A 22 10.37 -43.08 17.36
N GLU A 23 9.82 -42.15 18.11
CA GLU A 23 8.87 -42.39 19.20
C GLU A 23 7.71 -41.39 19.23
N VAL A 24 6.61 -41.76 19.84
CA VAL A 24 5.52 -40.83 20.16
C VAL A 24 5.93 -40.06 21.41
N PHE A 25 6.11 -38.76 21.30
CA PHE A 25 6.42 -37.88 22.41
C PHE A 25 5.15 -37.51 23.19
N GLU A 26 4.11 -37.07 22.45
CA GLU A 26 2.76 -36.79 22.94
C GLU A 26 1.74 -37.07 21.83
N ALA A 27 0.45 -37.02 22.13
CA ALA A 27 -0.61 -37.22 21.13
C ALA A 27 -0.48 -36.18 20.00
N GLY A 28 -0.12 -36.66 18.80
CA GLY A 28 0.10 -35.81 17.61
C GLY A 28 1.50 -35.21 17.49
N ILE A 29 2.46 -35.61 18.37
CA ILE A 29 3.86 -35.16 18.30
C ILE A 29 4.76 -36.40 18.16
N ILE A 30 5.65 -36.38 17.16
CA ILE A 30 6.61 -37.44 16.90
C ILE A 30 8.00 -36.90 17.18
N LYS A 31 8.78 -37.59 18.00
CA LYS A 31 10.18 -37.32 18.23
C LYS A 31 11.03 -38.29 17.42
N PHE A 32 12.10 -37.80 16.84
CA PHE A 32 13.07 -38.63 16.09
C PHE A 32 14.45 -37.99 16.09
N THR A 33 15.47 -38.80 15.86
CA THR A 33 16.85 -38.33 15.66
C THR A 33 17.19 -38.38 14.17
N TYR A 34 17.72 -37.29 13.64
CA TYR A 34 18.15 -37.21 12.26
C TYR A 34 19.65 -36.94 12.16
N ARG A 35 20.39 -37.81 11.45
CA ARG A 35 21.82 -37.69 11.22
C ARG A 35 22.08 -36.83 9.99
N ILE A 36 22.72 -35.68 10.21
CA ILE A 36 23.10 -34.69 9.18
C ILE A 36 24.60 -34.43 9.30
N ASN A 37 25.39 -34.71 8.24
CA ASN A 37 26.84 -34.53 8.21
C ASN A 37 27.53 -35.13 9.46
N GLU A 38 27.30 -36.41 9.75
CA GLU A 38 27.87 -37.17 10.87
C GLU A 38 27.46 -36.69 12.29
N LYS A 39 26.62 -35.65 12.39
CA LYS A 39 26.03 -35.18 13.65
C LYS A 39 24.58 -35.62 13.78
N GLU A 40 24.21 -35.95 15.00
CA GLU A 40 22.84 -36.33 15.33
C GLU A 40 22.10 -35.17 15.97
N TYR A 41 20.89 -34.92 15.49
CA TYR A 41 20.01 -33.87 15.98
C TYR A 41 18.63 -34.47 16.34
N SER A 42 18.07 -34.06 17.44
CA SER A 42 16.73 -34.50 17.87
C SER A 42 15.68 -33.49 17.41
N PHE A 43 14.66 -33.97 16.69
CA PHE A 43 13.57 -33.16 16.20
C PHE A 43 12.21 -33.65 16.71
N LEU A 44 11.26 -32.70 16.78
CA LEU A 44 9.85 -32.96 16.95
C LEU A 44 9.09 -32.52 15.70
N PHE A 45 8.26 -33.42 15.18
CA PHE A 45 7.18 -33.07 14.27
C PHE A 45 5.91 -32.89 15.08
N ALA A 46 5.42 -31.64 15.11
CA ALA A 46 4.19 -31.26 15.79
C ALA A 46 3.15 -30.77 14.78
N SER A 47 1.88 -30.73 15.22
CA SER A 47 0.76 -30.22 14.39
C SER A 47 0.64 -30.91 13.03
N LEU A 48 0.68 -32.25 13.03
CA LEU A 48 0.53 -33.05 11.82
C LEU A 48 -0.81 -32.77 11.13
N ASP A 49 -0.74 -32.47 9.83
CA ASP A 49 -1.88 -32.12 8.98
C ASP A 49 -1.68 -32.72 7.59
N GLU A 50 -2.77 -33.14 6.93
CA GLU A 50 -2.70 -33.71 5.59
C GLU A 50 -2.42 -32.67 4.50
N TYR A 51 -2.59 -31.37 4.82
CA TYR A 51 -2.51 -30.27 3.87
C TYR A 51 -1.42 -29.24 4.19
N LYS A 52 -0.62 -29.47 5.24
CA LYS A 52 0.43 -28.55 5.70
C LYS A 52 1.70 -29.31 6.04
N LEU A 53 2.83 -28.63 5.93
CA LEU A 53 4.05 -29.14 6.49
C LEU A 53 3.93 -29.26 8.02
N PRO A 54 4.55 -30.29 8.63
CA PRO A 54 4.62 -30.37 10.08
C PRO A 54 5.34 -29.16 10.66
N CYS A 55 4.91 -28.75 11.84
CA CYS A 55 5.69 -27.83 12.66
C CYS A 55 6.94 -28.57 13.13
N VAL A 56 8.12 -28.05 12.85
CA VAL A 56 9.38 -28.70 13.22
C VAL A 56 10.04 -27.95 14.36
N LEU A 57 10.30 -28.69 15.44
CA LEU A 57 11.07 -28.19 16.57
C LEU A 57 12.37 -28.99 16.69
N LEU A 58 13.46 -28.30 16.95
CA LEU A 58 14.77 -28.91 17.23
C LEU A 58 14.98 -28.92 18.75
N CYS A 59 15.33 -30.06 19.30
CA CYS A 59 15.55 -30.32 20.73
C CYS A 59 17.05 -30.48 20.98
N ASN A 60 17.77 -29.41 21.16
CA ASN A 60 19.19 -29.45 21.51
C ASN A 60 19.52 -28.33 22.48
N SER A 61 20.58 -28.48 23.26
CA SER A 61 21.00 -27.41 24.18
C SER A 61 21.36 -26.14 23.42
N LYS A 62 21.13 -24.98 24.03
CA LYS A 62 21.44 -23.68 23.46
C LYS A 62 22.94 -23.54 23.11
N ASP A 63 23.79 -24.22 23.88
CA ASP A 63 25.25 -24.20 23.72
C ASP A 63 25.76 -25.08 22.57
N GLU A 64 24.99 -26.08 22.14
CA GLU A 64 25.35 -26.98 21.06
C GLU A 64 24.97 -26.46 19.68
N ILE A 65 24.06 -25.50 19.61
CA ILE A 65 23.54 -24.97 18.35
C ILE A 65 23.87 -23.48 18.27
N SER A 66 24.77 -23.14 17.35
CA SER A 66 24.96 -21.75 16.96
C SER A 66 23.64 -21.17 16.48
N ASN A 67 23.28 -19.96 16.91
CA ASN A 67 22.10 -19.25 16.40
C ASN A 67 22.15 -19.21 14.87
N LYS A 68 21.27 -19.94 14.20
CA LYS A 68 21.13 -19.95 12.75
C LYS A 68 19.93 -19.09 12.33
N PRO A 69 19.94 -18.54 11.11
CA PRO A 69 18.76 -17.89 10.57
C PRO A 69 17.60 -18.88 10.52
N HIS A 70 16.36 -18.41 10.54
CA HIS A 70 15.14 -19.23 10.55
C HIS A 70 14.97 -20.16 11.77
N MET A 71 15.73 -19.95 12.84
CA MET A 71 15.58 -20.64 14.11
C MET A 71 15.06 -19.70 15.19
N LEU A 72 13.91 -20.03 15.76
CA LEU A 72 13.27 -19.30 16.83
C LEU A 72 13.41 -20.04 18.16
N TYR A 73 14.18 -19.51 19.09
CA TYR A 73 14.29 -20.09 20.43
C TYR A 73 12.97 -19.93 21.21
N LEU A 74 12.43 -21.04 21.72
CA LEU A 74 11.23 -21.08 22.53
C LEU A 74 11.63 -21.27 24.00
N ASP A 75 11.47 -20.26 24.80
CA ASP A 75 12.06 -19.98 26.12
C ASP A 75 11.78 -20.97 27.27
N LYS A 76 11.13 -22.10 27.08
CA LYS A 76 10.75 -22.96 28.21
C LYS A 76 11.33 -24.37 28.22
N ASN A 77 11.81 -24.90 27.10
CA ASN A 77 12.20 -26.32 27.00
C ASN A 77 13.43 -26.57 26.12
N GLU A 78 14.33 -25.59 25.94
CA GLU A 78 15.49 -25.71 25.03
C GLU A 78 15.10 -26.12 23.60
N LEU A 79 13.94 -25.63 23.13
CA LEU A 79 13.38 -25.93 21.83
C LEU A 79 13.59 -24.78 20.86
N PHE A 80 13.95 -25.12 19.63
CA PHE A 80 14.03 -24.16 18.52
C PHE A 80 12.97 -24.48 17.47
N TYR A 81 12.06 -23.55 17.23
CA TYR A 81 11.15 -23.64 16.09
C TYR A 81 11.91 -23.36 14.79
N LEU A 82 11.78 -24.24 13.81
CA LEU A 82 12.39 -24.09 12.50
C LEU A 82 11.39 -23.49 11.49
N CYS A 83 11.67 -22.32 10.96
CA CYS A 83 10.91 -21.72 9.86
C CYS A 83 11.42 -22.30 8.53
N LEU A 84 10.88 -23.44 8.10
CA LEU A 84 11.37 -24.18 6.94
C LEU A 84 10.83 -23.69 5.59
N SER A 85 9.75 -22.91 5.58
CA SER A 85 9.13 -22.41 4.35
C SER A 85 8.27 -21.18 4.60
N ILE A 86 8.16 -20.33 3.60
CA ILE A 86 7.07 -19.37 3.48
C ILE A 86 5.81 -20.20 3.16
N ARG A 87 4.75 -20.07 3.96
CA ARG A 87 3.55 -20.94 3.93
C ARG A 87 2.85 -21.02 2.57
N GLU A 88 3.16 -20.11 1.65
CA GLU A 88 2.51 -19.97 0.35
C GLU A 88 3.24 -20.69 -0.80
N ASP A 89 4.51 -21.07 -0.60
CA ASP A 89 5.33 -21.66 -1.68
C ASP A 89 5.07 -23.14 -1.95
N ILE A 90 4.23 -23.80 -1.14
CA ILE A 90 4.08 -25.26 -1.20
C ILE A 90 2.61 -25.64 -1.30
N SER A 91 2.20 -26.05 -2.51
CA SER A 91 0.96 -26.79 -2.68
C SER A 91 1.17 -28.24 -2.23
N VAL A 92 0.71 -28.56 -1.03
CA VAL A 92 0.68 -29.96 -0.53
C VAL A 92 -0.57 -30.73 -0.97
N ARG A 93 -1.47 -30.09 -1.73
CA ARG A 93 -2.81 -30.62 -2.08
C ARG A 93 -2.80 -32.00 -2.76
N ASN A 94 -1.74 -32.34 -3.45
CA ASN A 94 -1.63 -33.62 -4.17
C ASN A 94 -0.41 -34.44 -3.74
N LYS A 95 0.20 -34.11 -2.59
CA LYS A 95 1.39 -34.82 -2.13
C LYS A 95 1.01 -35.92 -1.14
N ASP A 96 1.58 -37.11 -1.33
CA ASP A 96 1.55 -38.17 -0.33
C ASP A 96 2.31 -37.72 0.93
N TYR A 97 1.93 -38.23 2.09
CA TYR A 97 2.61 -37.97 3.38
C TYR A 97 4.12 -38.26 3.31
N ARG A 98 4.56 -39.21 2.51
CA ARG A 98 5.99 -39.54 2.26
C ARG A 98 6.72 -38.37 1.59
N GLU A 99 6.11 -37.78 0.59
CA GLU A 99 6.67 -36.60 -0.09
C GLU A 99 6.73 -35.39 0.86
N ILE A 100 5.74 -35.21 1.71
CA ILE A 100 5.71 -34.14 2.72
C ILE A 100 6.86 -34.32 3.73
N ILE A 101 7.08 -35.54 4.22
CA ILE A 101 8.18 -35.85 5.14
C ILE A 101 9.53 -35.61 4.44
N ASN A 102 9.75 -36.18 3.26
CA ASN A 102 11.00 -36.02 2.52
C ASN A 102 11.32 -34.55 2.22
N TYR A 103 10.30 -33.80 1.77
CA TYR A 103 10.45 -32.39 1.55
C TYR A 103 10.84 -31.62 2.83
N THR A 104 10.21 -31.96 3.96
CA THR A 104 10.52 -31.37 5.25
C THR A 104 11.95 -31.69 5.68
N LEU A 105 12.39 -32.95 5.54
CA LEU A 105 13.75 -33.37 5.87
C LEU A 105 14.81 -32.68 4.99
N ILE A 106 14.58 -32.54 3.69
CA ILE A 106 15.46 -31.78 2.79
C ILE A 106 15.58 -30.31 3.24
N ARG A 107 14.48 -29.69 3.67
CA ARG A 107 14.50 -28.32 4.19
C ARG A 107 15.25 -28.20 5.51
N ILE A 108 15.08 -29.15 6.40
CA ILE A 108 15.87 -29.25 7.64
C ILE A 108 17.36 -29.36 7.32
N GLU A 109 17.74 -30.30 6.44
CA GLU A 109 19.12 -30.52 6.04
C GLU A 109 19.74 -29.26 5.45
N LYS A 110 19.04 -28.60 4.51
CA LYS A 110 19.47 -27.34 3.92
C LYS A 110 19.71 -26.24 4.97
N LEU A 111 18.82 -26.12 5.96
CA LEU A 111 18.97 -25.14 7.03
C LEU A 111 20.17 -25.47 7.92
N MET A 112 20.34 -26.73 8.28
CA MET A 112 21.41 -27.19 9.16
C MET A 112 22.79 -27.13 8.52
N THR A 113 22.87 -27.24 7.18
CA THR A 113 24.13 -27.28 6.40
C THR A 113 24.47 -25.99 5.68
N MET A 114 23.77 -24.90 5.96
CA MET A 114 24.08 -23.59 5.38
C MET A 114 25.55 -23.21 5.63
N SER A 115 26.21 -22.70 4.61
CA SER A 115 27.52 -22.07 4.73
C SER A 115 27.42 -20.76 5.53
N HIS A 116 28.51 -20.32 6.13
CA HIS A 116 28.55 -19.04 6.85
C HIS A 116 28.13 -17.85 5.99
N GLU A 117 28.41 -17.86 4.69
CA GLU A 117 28.02 -16.80 3.78
C GLU A 117 26.50 -16.80 3.53
N GLU A 118 25.90 -18.00 3.35
CA GLU A 118 24.46 -18.15 3.23
C GLU A 118 23.73 -17.73 4.51
N GLU A 119 24.24 -18.14 5.68
CA GLU A 119 23.70 -17.73 6.99
C GLU A 119 23.69 -16.20 7.12
N ARG A 120 24.82 -15.55 6.81
CA ARG A 120 24.93 -14.08 6.85
C ARG A 120 23.93 -13.40 5.90
N ARG A 121 23.72 -13.96 4.71
CA ARG A 121 22.75 -13.44 3.75
C ARG A 121 21.31 -13.56 4.27
N GLU A 122 20.96 -14.70 4.82
CA GLU A 122 19.61 -14.93 5.37
C GLU A 122 19.36 -14.05 6.62
N PHE A 123 20.32 -13.90 7.53
CA PHE A 123 20.21 -12.96 8.65
C PHE A 123 19.94 -11.53 8.19
N ARG A 124 20.58 -11.08 7.11
CA ARG A 124 20.34 -9.74 6.56
C ARG A 124 18.93 -9.61 5.97
N LYS A 125 18.40 -10.64 5.33
CA LYS A 125 17.01 -10.62 4.84
C LYS A 125 15.99 -10.53 5.99
N GLU A 126 16.28 -11.18 7.10
CA GLU A 126 15.45 -11.17 8.31
C GLU A 126 15.84 -10.10 9.32
N PHE A 127 16.64 -9.11 8.92
CA PHE A 127 17.25 -8.10 9.80
C PHE A 127 16.23 -7.47 10.76
N LEU A 128 15.10 -6.97 10.24
CA LEU A 128 14.07 -6.32 11.06
C LEU A 128 13.41 -7.25 12.06
N TYR A 129 13.34 -8.54 11.77
CA TYR A 129 12.81 -9.52 12.71
C TYR A 129 13.70 -9.61 13.96
N PHE A 130 15.02 -9.79 13.77
CA PHE A 130 15.98 -9.83 14.89
C PHE A 130 16.10 -8.49 15.60
N TRP A 131 16.10 -7.39 14.83
CA TRP A 131 16.11 -6.03 15.39
C TRP A 131 14.94 -5.80 16.34
N ASN A 132 13.73 -6.11 15.88
CA ASN A 132 12.49 -5.90 16.62
C ASN A 132 12.39 -6.78 17.88
N LYS A 133 13.08 -7.92 17.92
CA LYS A 133 13.21 -8.73 19.15
C LYS A 133 14.03 -8.05 20.23
N CYS A 134 15.00 -7.25 19.86
CA CYS A 134 15.83 -6.51 20.80
C CYS A 134 15.23 -5.15 21.20
N ALA A 135 14.19 -4.70 20.50
CA ALA A 135 13.58 -3.40 20.73
C ALA A 135 12.57 -3.44 21.90
N GLU A 136 12.71 -2.49 22.82
CA GLU A 136 11.94 -2.41 24.07
C GLU A 136 11.16 -1.08 24.20
N ASN A 137 11.03 -0.30 23.12
CA ASN A 137 10.37 0.99 23.17
C ASN A 137 8.86 0.88 23.45
N LYS A 138 8.36 1.78 24.32
CA LYS A 138 6.95 1.88 24.67
C LYS A 138 6.15 2.58 23.55
N ASN A 139 6.70 3.65 23.00
CA ASN A 139 6.05 4.42 21.94
C ASN A 139 6.29 3.74 20.58
N LYS A 140 5.26 3.74 19.74
CA LYS A 140 5.44 3.40 18.32
C LYS A 140 6.24 4.50 17.63
N ILE A 141 7.11 4.13 16.67
CA ILE A 141 7.84 5.10 15.86
C ILE A 141 7.39 4.94 14.41
N GLN A 142 6.93 6.04 13.83
CA GLN A 142 6.58 6.13 12.42
C GLN A 142 7.61 6.98 11.67
N LEU A 143 8.09 6.46 10.55
CA LEU A 143 9.09 7.09 9.71
C LEU A 143 8.47 7.48 8.37
N TYR A 144 8.48 8.77 8.08
CA TYR A 144 8.14 9.34 6.78
C TYR A 144 9.44 9.86 6.17
N ILE A 145 10.12 9.03 5.40
CA ILE A 145 11.45 9.31 4.86
C ILE A 145 11.55 8.98 3.38
N ASN A 146 12.19 9.85 2.61
CA ASN A 146 12.62 9.53 1.26
C ASN A 146 14.01 8.93 1.30
N SER A 147 14.20 7.75 0.71
CA SER A 147 15.53 7.13 0.57
C SER A 147 16.49 8.09 -0.15
N SER A 148 17.65 8.31 0.44
CA SER A 148 18.66 9.26 -0.03
C SER A 148 20.05 8.66 0.13
N SER A 149 21.01 9.10 -0.67
CA SER A 149 22.43 8.81 -0.48
C SER A 149 23.09 9.74 0.54
N GLN A 150 22.38 10.79 0.99
CA GLN A 150 22.92 11.80 1.91
C GLN A 150 22.24 11.74 3.27
N ILE A 151 22.97 12.18 4.30
CA ILE A 151 22.45 12.36 5.65
C ILE A 151 21.39 13.46 5.67
N LYS A 152 20.35 13.24 6.47
CA LYS A 152 19.26 14.20 6.69
C LYS A 152 18.97 14.35 8.18
N VAL A 153 18.57 15.55 8.59
CA VAL A 153 18.03 15.80 9.93
C VAL A 153 16.50 15.73 9.82
N LEU A 154 15.90 14.79 10.54
CA LEU A 154 14.45 14.57 10.49
C LEU A 154 13.74 15.46 11.53
N LYS A 155 12.53 15.91 11.18
CA LYS A 155 11.64 16.66 12.08
C LYS A 155 10.90 15.70 13.01
N PRO A 156 11.09 15.78 14.34
CA PRO A 156 10.39 14.93 15.28
C PRO A 156 9.06 15.55 15.74
N TYR A 157 7.99 14.75 15.69
CA TYR A 157 6.69 15.04 16.25
C TYR A 157 6.28 13.94 17.23
N ASN A 158 5.31 14.23 18.10
CA ASN A 158 4.72 13.23 18.98
C ASN A 158 3.20 13.34 18.94
N LYS A 159 2.53 12.22 18.72
CA LYS A 159 1.08 12.07 18.70
C LYS A 159 0.67 11.00 19.71
N LYS A 160 0.28 11.43 20.90
CA LYS A 160 0.01 10.51 22.03
C LYS A 160 1.21 9.57 22.27
N ASP A 161 1.05 8.28 21.97
CA ASP A 161 2.07 7.24 22.18
C ASP A 161 2.86 6.92 20.88
N ILE A 162 2.82 7.82 19.88
CA ILE A 162 3.50 7.65 18.59
C ILE A 162 4.52 8.77 18.43
N ASP A 163 5.78 8.42 18.26
CA ASP A 163 6.82 9.33 17.80
C ASP A 163 6.86 9.28 16.27
N ILE A 164 6.80 10.44 15.62
CA ILE A 164 6.79 10.57 14.16
C ILE A 164 8.04 11.33 13.74
N TYR A 165 8.82 10.77 12.83
CA TYR A 165 10.02 11.39 12.27
C TYR A 165 9.82 11.64 10.78
N ILE A 166 9.92 12.90 10.36
CA ILE A 166 9.54 13.35 9.01
C ILE A 166 10.74 13.98 8.32
N ASP A 167 11.02 13.53 7.10
CA ASP A 167 11.98 14.13 6.18
C ASP A 167 11.43 15.48 5.66
N ASP A 168 12.27 16.49 5.51
CA ASP A 168 11.91 17.80 5.00
C ASP A 168 11.33 17.75 3.57
N ASP A 169 11.72 16.74 2.80
CA ASP A 169 11.24 16.51 1.43
C ASP A 169 9.83 15.86 1.37
N ILE A 170 9.25 15.50 2.53
CA ILE A 170 7.91 14.92 2.62
C ILE A 170 6.94 15.93 3.21
N ASN A 171 5.96 16.32 2.41
CA ASN A 171 4.87 17.14 2.89
C ASN A 171 3.83 16.25 3.58
N ILE A 172 3.60 16.49 4.87
CA ILE A 172 2.53 15.87 5.66
C ILE A 172 1.47 16.93 5.91
N ASN A 173 0.21 16.61 5.63
CA ASN A 173 -0.88 17.56 5.74
C ASN A 173 -1.16 17.99 7.20
N ASP A 174 -1.68 19.20 7.36
CA ASP A 174 -1.92 19.80 8.66
C ASP A 174 -3.02 19.10 9.47
N ILE A 175 -3.98 18.44 8.84
CA ILE A 175 -5.06 17.72 9.52
C ILE A 175 -4.49 16.54 10.29
N PHE A 176 -3.57 15.80 9.66
CA PHE A 176 -2.87 14.71 10.31
C PHE A 176 -2.00 15.19 11.49
N LEU A 177 -1.29 16.33 11.32
CA LEU A 177 -0.38 16.89 12.32
C LEU A 177 -1.05 17.77 13.39
N LYS A 178 -2.30 18.18 13.23
CA LYS A 178 -2.99 19.13 14.14
C LYS A 178 -3.01 18.76 15.64
N GLN A 179 -2.79 17.49 15.95
CA GLN A 179 -2.76 16.99 17.33
C GLN A 179 -1.33 16.79 17.85
N ASP A 180 -0.31 17.20 17.10
CA ASP A 180 1.07 16.81 17.33
C ASP A 180 1.88 17.96 17.90
N CYS A 181 2.70 17.64 18.90
CA CYS A 181 3.66 18.58 19.48
C CYS A 181 5.05 18.33 18.88
N LYS A 182 5.65 19.37 18.29
CA LYS A 182 7.09 19.35 17.96
C LYS A 182 7.90 19.00 19.20
N THR A 183 8.75 18.00 19.10
CA THR A 183 9.66 17.62 20.21
C THR A 183 11.08 18.10 19.91
N LYS A 184 11.85 18.32 20.97
CA LYS A 184 13.26 18.74 20.85
C LYS A 184 14.19 17.51 20.78
N LYS A 185 13.87 16.52 19.94
CA LYS A 185 14.72 15.34 19.73
C LYS A 185 15.68 15.59 18.57
N SER A 186 16.92 15.16 18.68
CA SER A 186 17.84 15.11 17.54
C SER A 186 17.67 13.77 16.83
N VAL A 187 17.13 13.79 15.61
CA VAL A 187 16.88 12.59 14.80
C VAL A 187 17.62 12.73 13.49
N ILE A 188 18.50 11.78 13.18
CA ILE A 188 19.39 11.84 12.03
C ILE A 188 19.20 10.59 11.19
N TYR A 189 18.85 10.76 9.92
CA TYR A 189 18.82 9.72 8.91
C TYR A 189 20.21 9.50 8.33
N ILE A 190 20.67 8.25 8.31
CA ILE A 190 21.99 7.85 7.84
C ILE A 190 21.84 6.71 6.83
N PRO A 191 22.09 6.96 5.53
CA PRO A 191 22.12 5.91 4.53
C PRO A 191 23.38 5.06 4.69
N LEU A 192 23.22 3.76 4.69
CA LEU A 192 24.31 2.80 4.81
C LEU A 192 24.69 2.22 3.45
N ILE A 193 25.97 2.23 3.16
CA ILE A 193 26.60 1.48 2.08
C ILE A 193 27.14 0.16 2.66
N ASN A 194 27.62 -0.75 1.84
CA ASN A 194 28.26 -1.99 2.28
C ASN A 194 27.41 -2.82 3.26
N SER A 195 26.11 -2.97 3.01
CA SER A 195 25.18 -3.71 3.87
C SER A 195 25.59 -5.16 4.18
N ASN A 196 26.51 -5.73 3.38
CA ASN A 196 27.12 -7.05 3.60
C ASN A 196 27.96 -7.12 4.88
N LEU A 197 28.42 -6.00 5.41
CA LEU A 197 29.18 -5.92 6.66
C LEU A 197 28.28 -5.86 7.89
N ILE A 198 26.98 -5.57 7.72
CA ILE A 198 26.04 -5.31 8.81
C ILE A 198 25.26 -6.58 9.14
N MET A 199 25.29 -6.97 10.40
CA MET A 199 24.54 -8.10 10.92
C MET A 199 23.54 -7.63 11.97
N PRO A 200 22.31 -8.19 12.02
CA PRO A 200 21.38 -7.87 13.09
C PRO A 200 21.91 -8.36 14.44
N PRO A 201 21.44 -7.81 15.55
CA PRO A 201 21.69 -8.41 16.86
C PRO A 201 20.99 -9.77 16.94
N VAL A 202 21.75 -10.83 17.27
CA VAL A 202 21.25 -12.21 17.32
C VAL A 202 21.51 -12.81 18.69
N GLY A 203 20.49 -13.41 19.30
CA GLY A 203 20.57 -13.99 20.65
C GLY A 203 20.91 -12.94 21.71
N ASP A 204 21.91 -13.22 22.52
CA ASP A 204 22.36 -12.32 23.59
C ASP A 204 23.39 -11.28 23.09
N LYS A 205 23.79 -11.35 21.80
CA LYS A 205 24.76 -10.44 21.22
C LYS A 205 24.08 -9.14 20.77
N LYS A 206 23.98 -8.19 21.72
CA LYS A 206 23.58 -6.80 21.41
C LYS A 206 24.77 -6.03 20.84
N TRP A 207 24.52 -5.05 19.99
CA TRP A 207 25.59 -4.17 19.49
C TRP A 207 26.23 -3.38 20.63
N SER A 208 27.53 -3.37 20.65
CA SER A 208 28.33 -2.52 21.53
C SER A 208 28.56 -1.14 20.90
N ALA A 209 29.12 -0.21 21.67
CA ALA A 209 29.56 1.07 21.14
C ALA A 209 30.60 0.90 20.00
N ASP A 210 31.47 -0.12 20.12
CA ASP A 210 32.48 -0.44 19.10
C ASP A 210 31.84 -0.90 17.79
N GLU A 211 30.75 -1.69 17.85
CA GLU A 211 30.02 -2.10 16.65
C GLU A 211 29.31 -0.91 15.98
N VAL A 212 28.70 -0.01 16.75
CA VAL A 212 28.10 1.22 16.19
C VAL A 212 29.19 2.06 15.51
N ARG A 213 30.35 2.21 16.14
CA ARG A 213 31.50 2.91 15.58
C ARG A 213 32.00 2.24 14.30
N TYR A 214 32.11 0.90 14.32
CA TYR A 214 32.52 0.11 13.15
C TYR A 214 31.54 0.33 11.97
N ILE A 215 30.24 0.29 12.22
CA ILE A 215 29.21 0.50 11.17
C ILE A 215 29.34 1.92 10.60
N ILE A 216 29.46 2.93 11.43
CA ILE A 216 29.60 4.31 10.96
C ILE A 216 30.86 4.47 10.11
N ASN A 217 32.01 3.96 10.57
CA ASN A 217 33.27 4.12 9.86
C ASN A 217 33.38 3.31 8.56
N ASN A 218 32.70 2.16 8.44
CA ASN A 218 32.86 1.24 7.31
C ASN A 218 31.64 1.19 6.38
N CYS A 219 30.48 1.64 6.87
CA CYS A 219 29.23 1.52 6.14
C CYS A 219 28.56 2.87 5.84
N VAL A 220 29.19 3.99 6.18
CA VAL A 220 28.77 5.35 5.80
C VAL A 220 29.77 5.88 4.75
N SER A 221 29.30 6.61 3.75
CA SER A 221 30.18 7.20 2.74
C SER A 221 31.07 8.31 3.31
N GLU A 222 32.23 8.57 2.72
CA GLU A 222 33.18 9.61 3.16
C GLU A 222 32.49 11.00 3.25
N GLU A 223 31.70 11.36 2.24
CA GLU A 223 30.92 12.61 2.22
C GLU A 223 29.97 12.73 3.42
N ASN A 224 29.32 11.63 3.77
CA ASN A 224 28.43 11.58 4.92
C ASN A 224 29.18 11.58 6.26
N ILE A 225 30.37 11.01 6.32
CA ILE A 225 31.25 11.12 7.49
C ILE A 225 31.62 12.59 7.75
N GLU A 226 32.02 13.35 6.74
CA GLU A 226 32.28 14.79 6.87
C GLU A 226 31.06 15.57 7.38
N THR A 227 29.85 15.13 6.98
CA THR A 227 28.60 15.72 7.47
C THR A 227 28.39 15.41 8.96
N LEU A 228 28.63 14.17 9.40
CA LEU A 228 28.54 13.78 10.81
C LEU A 228 29.57 14.51 11.70
N GLU A 229 30.73 14.86 11.14
CA GLU A 229 31.76 15.68 11.84
C GLU A 229 31.28 17.10 12.14
N LYS A 230 30.34 17.62 11.36
CA LYS A 230 29.80 18.99 11.51
C LYS A 230 28.51 19.03 12.34
N LEU A 231 27.79 17.91 12.46
CA LEU A 231 26.53 17.83 13.20
C LEU A 231 26.80 17.80 14.72
N ILE A 232 26.42 18.87 15.40
CA ILE A 232 26.57 19.03 16.83
C ILE A 232 25.45 18.30 17.57
N ILE A 233 25.81 17.58 18.64
CA ILE A 233 24.84 16.94 19.53
C ILE A 233 24.19 18.03 20.40
N VAL A 234 22.91 18.30 20.17
CA VAL A 234 22.17 19.31 20.93
C VAL A 234 21.77 18.80 22.33
N ASN A 235 21.40 17.51 22.40
CA ASN A 235 20.94 16.85 23.62
C ASN A 235 21.81 15.63 23.92
N LYS A 236 21.76 15.14 25.18
CA LYS A 236 22.48 13.91 25.57
C LYS A 236 21.94 12.64 24.84
N GLU A 237 20.84 12.73 24.12
CA GLU A 237 20.21 11.64 23.39
C GLU A 237 20.09 11.99 21.91
N VAL A 238 20.51 11.06 21.05
CA VAL A 238 20.40 11.18 19.60
C VAL A 238 19.72 9.92 19.05
N PHE A 239 18.81 10.10 18.13
CA PHE A 239 18.13 9.03 17.43
C PHE A 239 18.73 8.91 16.04
N LEU A 240 19.31 7.76 15.73
CA LEU A 240 19.86 7.45 14.42
C LEU A 240 18.89 6.55 13.67
N VAL A 241 18.42 7.01 12.53
CA VAL A 241 17.61 6.25 11.60
C VAL A 241 18.51 5.75 10.49
N PHE A 242 18.91 4.49 10.57
CA PHE A 242 19.72 3.86 9.53
C PHE A 242 18.84 3.29 8.42
N GLU A 243 19.28 3.43 7.19
CA GLU A 243 18.70 2.74 6.06
C GLU A 243 19.76 1.95 5.29
N MET A 244 19.46 0.69 4.99
CA MET A 244 20.34 -0.15 4.19
C MET A 244 19.58 -0.90 3.09
N TYR A 245 20.31 -1.24 2.04
CA TYR A 245 19.82 -2.04 0.92
C TYR A 245 20.30 -3.47 1.02
N VAL A 246 19.35 -4.42 0.96
CA VAL A 246 19.63 -5.86 0.85
C VAL A 246 19.01 -6.36 -0.45
N PRO A 247 19.77 -7.03 -1.34
CA PRO A 247 19.23 -7.55 -2.59
C PRO A 247 18.00 -8.45 -2.37
N GLY A 248 16.93 -8.18 -3.12
CA GLY A 248 15.67 -8.93 -3.02
C GLY A 248 14.77 -8.55 -1.85
N VAL A 249 15.13 -7.51 -1.09
CA VAL A 249 14.33 -6.99 0.04
C VAL A 249 14.04 -5.51 -0.20
N VAL A 250 12.88 -5.04 0.28
CA VAL A 250 12.62 -3.59 0.32
C VAL A 250 13.65 -2.91 1.23
N PRO A 251 13.97 -1.60 1.04
CA PRO A 251 14.91 -0.89 1.90
C PRO A 251 14.58 -1.10 3.37
N ILE A 252 15.58 -1.47 4.14
CA ILE A 252 15.44 -1.75 5.57
C ILE A 252 15.79 -0.49 6.36
N SER A 253 14.83 0.04 7.10
CA SER A 253 15.06 1.17 8.00
C SER A 253 14.90 0.72 9.45
N PHE A 254 15.85 1.09 10.30
CA PHE A 254 15.84 0.76 11.72
C PHE A 254 16.35 1.92 12.56
N VAL A 255 15.92 2.01 13.82
CA VAL A 255 16.18 3.15 14.68
C VAL A 255 16.99 2.74 15.90
N LEU A 256 18.08 3.47 16.14
CA LEU A 256 18.94 3.33 17.29
C LEU A 256 18.92 4.63 18.09
N LYS A 257 18.72 4.54 19.41
CA LYS A 257 18.88 5.68 20.31
C LYS A 257 20.20 5.56 21.05
N LEU A 258 21.01 6.58 20.92
CA LEU A 258 22.28 6.70 21.65
C LEU A 258 22.13 7.71 22.77
N LYS A 259 22.65 7.36 23.95
CA LYS A 259 22.77 8.26 25.10
C LYS A 259 24.23 8.46 25.42
N PHE A 260 24.64 9.73 25.46
CA PHE A 260 26.02 10.14 25.70
C PHE A 260 26.25 10.62 27.13
N LYS A 261 27.47 10.43 27.63
CA LYS A 261 27.90 10.93 28.92
C LYS A 261 27.85 12.47 29.00
N SER A 262 28.29 13.13 27.92
CA SER A 262 28.27 14.58 27.76
C SER A 262 27.94 14.94 26.31
N SER A 263 27.22 16.05 26.11
CA SER A 263 26.92 16.61 24.79
C SER A 263 27.52 17.97 24.50
N LYS A 264 28.26 18.55 25.47
CA LYS A 264 28.83 19.92 25.31
C LYS A 264 29.87 19.93 24.19
N ASN A 265 29.61 20.72 23.15
CA ASN A 265 30.52 20.98 22.03
C ASN A 265 31.01 19.70 21.30
N LYS A 266 30.21 18.65 21.27
CA LYS A 266 30.53 17.40 20.57
C LYS A 266 29.70 17.23 19.31
N THR A 267 30.36 16.71 18.29
CA THR A 267 29.72 16.21 17.09
C THR A 267 29.28 14.77 17.29
N ILE A 268 28.50 14.25 16.36
CA ILE A 268 28.07 12.83 16.39
C ILE A 268 29.29 11.91 16.46
N LEU A 269 30.31 12.15 15.62
CA LEU A 269 31.53 11.31 15.59
C LEU A 269 32.34 11.41 16.86
N SER A 270 32.62 12.62 17.33
CA SER A 270 33.39 12.83 18.57
C SER A 270 32.65 12.34 19.82
N GLY A 271 31.35 12.16 19.74
CA GLY A 271 30.53 11.61 20.83
C GLY A 271 30.56 10.08 20.90
N LEU A 272 30.94 9.37 19.83
CA LEU A 272 30.89 7.90 19.79
C LEU A 272 31.72 7.24 20.92
N ASP A 273 32.80 7.88 21.36
CA ASP A 273 33.63 7.38 22.46
C ASP A 273 32.98 7.54 23.84
N GLU A 274 31.88 8.30 23.92
CA GLU A 274 31.16 8.57 25.16
C GLU A 274 29.75 7.98 25.18
N ILE A 275 29.48 7.00 24.34
CA ILE A 275 28.20 6.26 24.38
C ILE A 275 28.11 5.51 25.71
N MET A 276 27.10 5.86 26.51
CA MET A 276 26.78 5.18 27.76
C MET A 276 25.76 4.07 27.58
N PHE A 277 24.83 4.29 26.67
CA PHE A 277 23.69 3.40 26.50
C PHE A 277 23.21 3.41 25.06
N ILE A 278 22.87 2.21 24.58
CA ILE A 278 22.32 1.96 23.25
C ILE A 278 20.96 1.30 23.42
N GLU A 279 19.94 1.90 22.84
CA GLU A 279 18.56 1.40 22.87
C GLU A 279 18.09 1.11 21.44
N TYR A 280 17.63 -0.13 21.22
CA TYR A 280 17.02 -0.54 19.96
C TYR A 280 15.57 -0.09 19.95
N LEU A 281 15.14 0.53 18.86
CA LEU A 281 13.79 1.02 18.76
C LEU A 281 13.07 0.37 17.57
N LYS A 282 11.91 -0.20 17.85
CA LYS A 282 11.01 -0.69 16.81
C LYS A 282 10.39 0.48 16.07
N SER A 283 10.47 0.47 14.77
CA SER A 283 9.91 1.51 13.90
C SER A 283 9.17 0.91 12.72
N GLU A 284 8.24 1.69 12.18
CA GLU A 284 7.46 1.37 10.98
C GLU A 284 7.70 2.46 9.95
N ARG A 285 8.07 2.08 8.74
CA ARG A 285 8.19 3.03 7.63
C ARG A 285 6.82 3.24 7.01
N CYS A 286 6.39 4.50 6.92
CA CYS A 286 5.02 4.89 6.59
C CYS A 286 4.92 5.79 5.34
N ASP A 287 6.05 6.18 4.73
CA ASP A 287 6.01 6.99 3.52
C ASP A 287 5.38 6.22 2.34
N THR A 288 4.67 6.97 1.51
CA THR A 288 3.89 6.42 0.40
C THR A 288 4.77 5.66 -0.59
N GLU A 289 5.99 6.12 -0.87
CA GLU A 289 6.92 5.44 -1.79
C GLU A 289 7.28 4.04 -1.31
N TYR A 290 7.60 3.90 -0.03
CA TYR A 290 7.88 2.60 0.58
C TYR A 290 6.67 1.67 0.56
N LEU A 291 5.48 2.19 0.90
CA LEU A 291 4.24 1.41 0.90
C LEU A 291 3.91 0.89 -0.50
N PHE A 292 4.09 1.71 -1.54
CA PHE A 292 3.89 1.29 -2.93
C PHE A 292 4.90 0.23 -3.38
N ARG A 293 6.15 0.35 -2.97
CA ARG A 293 7.16 -0.70 -3.25
C ARG A 293 6.78 -2.05 -2.64
N ARG A 294 6.18 -2.07 -1.46
CA ARG A 294 5.73 -3.31 -0.81
C ARG A 294 4.65 -4.06 -1.59
N ILE A 295 3.79 -3.36 -2.30
CA ILE A 295 2.76 -3.97 -3.16
C ILE A 295 3.23 -4.15 -4.61
N GLY A 296 4.52 -3.90 -4.89
CA GLY A 296 5.11 -4.10 -6.22
C GLY A 296 4.71 -3.06 -7.26
N VAL A 297 4.17 -1.92 -6.85
CA VAL A 297 3.72 -0.83 -7.72
C VAL A 297 4.72 0.31 -7.69
N LYS A 298 5.07 0.85 -8.87
CA LYS A 298 5.84 2.10 -8.96
C LYS A 298 4.88 3.28 -8.91
N ASN A 299 5.03 4.14 -7.90
CA ASN A 299 4.22 5.35 -7.81
C ASN A 299 4.65 6.38 -8.87
N ARG A 300 3.94 6.39 -9.99
CA ARG A 300 4.15 7.34 -11.09
C ARG A 300 3.20 8.54 -11.06
N LEU A 301 2.23 8.53 -10.15
CA LEU A 301 1.19 9.55 -10.06
C LEU A 301 1.42 10.55 -8.92
N ARG A 302 2.54 10.42 -8.19
CA ARG A 302 2.85 11.24 -7.02
C ARG A 302 2.72 12.74 -7.27
N ASP A 303 3.23 13.19 -8.41
CA ASP A 303 3.30 14.63 -8.75
C ASP A 303 2.14 15.08 -9.63
N LYS A 304 1.17 14.17 -9.90
CA LYS A 304 0.01 14.47 -10.72
C LYS A 304 -1.04 15.24 -9.94
N LYS A 305 -1.61 16.27 -10.58
CA LYS A 305 -2.69 17.10 -10.04
C LYS A 305 -4.00 16.76 -10.72
N ILE A 306 -5.02 16.38 -9.97
CA ILE A 306 -6.34 16.02 -10.48
C ILE A 306 -7.38 17.00 -9.96
N LEU A 307 -8.16 17.57 -10.88
CA LEU A 307 -9.39 18.30 -10.58
C LEU A 307 -10.58 17.36 -10.77
N ILE A 308 -11.43 17.24 -9.75
CA ILE A 308 -12.68 16.49 -9.84
C ILE A 308 -13.87 17.37 -9.52
N VAL A 309 -14.84 17.41 -10.43
CA VAL A 309 -16.08 18.15 -10.33
C VAL A 309 -17.21 17.15 -10.07
N GLY A 310 -17.79 17.25 -8.88
CA GLY A 310 -18.80 16.34 -8.38
C GLY A 310 -18.24 15.32 -7.39
N ALA A 311 -18.64 15.44 -6.11
CA ALA A 311 -18.37 14.50 -5.04
C ALA A 311 -19.64 13.73 -4.64
N GLY A 312 -20.49 13.43 -5.62
CA GLY A 312 -21.69 12.62 -5.44
C GLY A 312 -21.37 11.13 -5.39
N SER A 313 -22.35 10.29 -5.78
CA SER A 313 -22.23 8.83 -5.69
C SER A 313 -20.96 8.30 -6.37
N LEU A 314 -20.80 8.49 -7.69
CA LEU A 314 -19.63 7.97 -8.42
C LEU A 314 -18.37 8.75 -8.08
N GLY A 315 -18.46 10.09 -7.98
CA GLY A 315 -17.31 10.94 -7.68
C GLY A 315 -16.68 10.63 -6.34
N SER A 316 -17.46 10.39 -5.29
CA SER A 316 -16.93 10.08 -3.96
C SER A 316 -16.10 8.78 -3.94
N TYR A 317 -16.53 7.75 -4.67
CA TYR A 317 -15.77 6.50 -4.80
C TYR A 317 -14.47 6.69 -5.59
N ILE A 318 -14.50 7.48 -6.67
CA ILE A 318 -13.29 7.82 -7.42
C ILE A 318 -12.31 8.56 -6.49
N ILE A 319 -12.79 9.61 -5.80
CA ILE A 319 -11.97 10.44 -4.91
C ILE A 319 -11.32 9.59 -3.81
N SER A 320 -12.08 8.71 -3.16
CA SER A 320 -11.58 7.86 -2.06
C SER A 320 -10.47 6.88 -2.48
N GLU A 321 -10.41 6.53 -3.76
CA GLU A 321 -9.43 5.57 -4.27
C GLU A 321 -8.20 6.24 -4.93
N LEU A 322 -8.26 7.55 -5.25
CA LEU A 322 -7.12 8.26 -5.86
C LEU A 322 -5.82 8.15 -5.04
N PRO A 323 -5.83 8.29 -3.70
CA PRO A 323 -4.62 8.10 -2.88
C PRO A 323 -4.02 6.70 -3.02
N LYS A 324 -4.85 5.67 -3.10
CA LYS A 324 -4.43 4.27 -3.17
C LYS A 324 -3.79 3.90 -4.51
N ILE A 325 -4.01 4.68 -5.56
CA ILE A 325 -3.32 4.57 -6.84
C ILE A 325 -2.14 5.53 -6.99
N GLY A 326 -1.87 6.34 -5.94
CA GLY A 326 -0.67 7.16 -5.83
C GLY A 326 -0.84 8.66 -6.10
N VAL A 327 -2.06 9.14 -6.30
CA VAL A 327 -2.33 10.58 -6.48
C VAL A 327 -2.30 11.27 -5.12
N LYS A 328 -1.49 12.34 -5.01
CA LYS A 328 -1.38 13.12 -3.77
C LYS A 328 -2.08 14.48 -3.84
N ASN A 329 -2.22 15.06 -5.02
CA ASN A 329 -2.76 16.42 -5.20
C ASN A 329 -4.14 16.35 -5.85
N ILE A 330 -5.17 16.58 -5.04
CA ILE A 330 -6.57 16.45 -5.46
C ILE A 330 -7.29 17.77 -5.20
N THR A 331 -8.01 18.28 -6.20
CA THR A 331 -8.92 19.42 -6.05
C THR A 331 -10.35 18.94 -6.26
N ILE A 332 -11.24 19.20 -5.29
CA ILE A 332 -12.63 18.74 -5.30
C ILE A 332 -13.57 19.94 -5.34
N ILE A 333 -14.51 19.92 -6.28
CA ILE A 333 -15.54 20.94 -6.40
C ILE A 333 -16.92 20.28 -6.34
N ASP A 334 -17.72 20.62 -5.35
CA ASP A 334 -19.13 20.18 -5.21
C ASP A 334 -19.88 21.17 -4.27
N PRO A 335 -21.09 21.67 -4.64
CA PRO A 335 -21.84 22.63 -3.83
C PRO A 335 -22.58 22.00 -2.66
N ASP A 336 -22.82 20.68 -2.68
CA ASP A 336 -23.81 20.02 -1.83
C ASP A 336 -23.25 19.58 -0.47
N ASP A 337 -24.20 19.30 0.42
CA ASP A 337 -23.96 18.63 1.69
C ASP A 337 -24.33 17.14 1.60
N ILE A 338 -23.78 16.32 2.50
CA ILE A 338 -24.11 14.90 2.61
C ILE A 338 -25.43 14.78 3.39
N ASN A 339 -26.42 14.11 2.81
CA ASN A 339 -27.68 13.80 3.45
C ASN A 339 -27.77 12.32 3.81
N MET A 340 -28.59 11.96 4.80
CA MET A 340 -28.81 10.55 5.20
C MET A 340 -29.28 9.67 4.02
N GLU A 341 -30.01 10.23 3.06
CA GLU A 341 -30.43 9.52 1.84
C GLU A 341 -29.27 9.16 0.90
N ASN A 342 -28.11 9.79 1.07
CA ASN A 342 -26.94 9.56 0.24
C ASN A 342 -26.03 8.43 0.75
N ILE A 343 -26.06 8.12 2.06
CA ILE A 343 -25.04 7.29 2.71
C ILE A 343 -24.85 5.90 2.11
N MET A 344 -25.90 5.32 1.51
CA MET A 344 -25.81 4.00 0.87
C MET A 344 -25.19 4.02 -0.54
N ARG A 345 -24.98 5.21 -1.09
CA ARG A 345 -24.38 5.42 -2.42
C ARG A 345 -23.28 6.49 -2.43
N HIS A 346 -22.76 6.82 -1.24
CA HIS A 346 -21.62 7.71 -1.05
C HIS A 346 -20.52 6.97 -0.31
N SER A 347 -19.25 7.27 -0.57
CA SER A 347 -18.12 6.60 0.09
C SER A 347 -18.05 6.91 1.60
N LEU A 348 -18.57 8.07 2.02
CA LEU A 348 -18.68 8.46 3.43
C LEU A 348 -20.02 8.06 4.02
N GLY A 349 -20.00 7.65 5.30
CA GLY A 349 -21.17 7.19 6.03
C GLY A 349 -21.88 8.28 6.85
N ALA A 350 -22.76 7.84 7.75
CA ALA A 350 -23.68 8.68 8.54
C ALA A 350 -22.98 9.73 9.43
N ASN A 351 -21.74 9.49 9.84
CA ASN A 351 -20.97 10.46 10.66
C ASN A 351 -20.75 11.81 9.96
N TYR A 352 -20.84 11.83 8.64
CA TYR A 352 -20.66 13.03 7.83
C TYR A 352 -21.99 13.65 7.37
N SER A 353 -23.14 13.14 7.82
CA SER A 353 -24.45 13.70 7.46
C SER A 353 -24.57 15.16 7.92
N ASN A 354 -25.15 16.00 7.07
CA ASN A 354 -25.29 17.44 7.21
C ASN A 354 -24.00 18.27 7.14
N TYR A 355 -22.87 17.64 6.78
CA TYR A 355 -21.63 18.36 6.48
C TYR A 355 -21.43 18.45 4.96
N SER A 356 -20.68 19.47 4.53
CA SER A 356 -20.31 19.65 3.13
C SER A 356 -19.57 18.43 2.59
N LYS A 357 -19.96 17.94 1.40
CA LYS A 357 -19.30 16.83 0.73
C LYS A 357 -17.79 17.08 0.58
N VAL A 358 -17.41 18.25 0.08
CA VAL A 358 -15.99 18.56 -0.17
C VAL A 358 -15.19 18.67 1.12
N PHE A 359 -15.72 19.26 2.18
CA PHE A 359 -15.06 19.34 3.48
C PHE A 359 -14.91 17.97 4.13
N SER A 360 -15.95 17.14 4.05
CA SER A 360 -15.94 15.79 4.60
C SER A 360 -14.93 14.90 3.89
N MET A 361 -14.89 14.93 2.55
CA MET A 361 -13.91 14.19 1.76
C MET A 361 -12.48 14.64 2.04
N LYS A 362 -12.24 15.97 2.14
CA LYS A 362 -10.92 16.49 2.52
C LYS A 362 -10.49 15.97 3.87
N PHE A 363 -11.34 16.11 4.87
CA PHE A 363 -11.04 15.72 6.26
C PHE A 363 -10.70 14.22 6.35
N ASP A 364 -11.52 13.38 5.72
CA ASP A 364 -11.34 11.92 5.71
C ASP A 364 -10.05 11.50 5.02
N LEU A 365 -9.81 12.03 3.82
CA LEU A 365 -8.62 11.68 3.03
C LEU A 365 -7.32 12.15 3.68
N GLU A 366 -7.27 13.38 4.18
CA GLU A 366 -6.05 13.93 4.78
C GLU A 366 -5.77 13.31 6.17
N LEU A 367 -6.78 12.79 6.85
CA LEU A 367 -6.61 12.04 8.08
C LEU A 367 -6.07 10.63 7.83
N GLU A 368 -6.57 9.94 6.79
CA GLU A 368 -6.18 8.57 6.46
C GLU A 368 -4.88 8.48 5.64
N TYR A 369 -4.61 9.48 4.80
CA TYR A 369 -3.45 9.52 3.90
C TYR A 369 -2.61 10.77 4.18
N PRO A 370 -1.65 10.71 5.10
CA PRO A 370 -0.93 11.90 5.61
C PRO A 370 -0.21 12.73 4.55
N GLU A 371 0.22 12.11 3.44
CA GLU A 371 0.93 12.81 2.35
C GLU A 371 -0.01 13.34 1.26
N VAL A 372 -1.33 13.19 1.42
CA VAL A 372 -2.33 13.70 0.47
C VAL A 372 -2.70 15.14 0.81
N GLU A 373 -2.77 15.98 -0.21
CA GLU A 373 -3.21 17.37 -0.13
C GLU A 373 -4.51 17.52 -0.93
N VAL A 374 -5.57 17.95 -0.26
CA VAL A 374 -6.88 18.14 -0.86
C VAL A 374 -7.26 19.61 -0.85
N ASN A 375 -7.37 20.21 -2.02
CA ASN A 375 -7.95 21.52 -2.21
C ASN A 375 -9.45 21.39 -2.48
N ILE A 376 -10.25 22.28 -1.91
CA ILE A 376 -11.71 22.18 -2.01
C ILE A 376 -12.36 23.49 -2.39
N ASN A 377 -13.47 23.39 -3.13
CA ASN A 377 -14.36 24.52 -3.35
C ASN A 377 -15.82 24.07 -3.21
N LYS A 378 -16.55 24.66 -2.24
CA LYS A 378 -17.98 24.43 -2.04
C LYS A 378 -18.79 25.35 -2.95
N SER A 379 -18.68 25.16 -4.26
CA SER A 379 -19.42 25.93 -5.24
C SER A 379 -19.84 25.05 -6.41
N LYS A 380 -20.76 25.58 -7.23
CA LYS A 380 -21.09 24.94 -8.50
C LYS A 380 -20.04 25.35 -9.54
N PHE A 381 -19.32 24.40 -10.09
CA PHE A 381 -18.43 24.63 -11.21
C PHE A 381 -19.26 24.87 -12.48
N ASN A 382 -19.09 25.98 -13.15
CA ASN A 382 -19.87 26.34 -14.34
C ASN A 382 -19.04 27.16 -15.33
N VAL A 383 -19.64 27.50 -16.47
CA VAL A 383 -18.96 28.26 -17.54
C VAL A 383 -18.49 29.64 -17.06
N ASP A 384 -19.26 30.27 -16.15
CA ASP A 384 -18.97 31.64 -15.72
C ASP A 384 -17.78 31.70 -14.76
N ASN A 385 -17.60 30.67 -13.91
CA ASN A 385 -16.52 30.62 -12.92
C ASN A 385 -15.34 29.70 -13.29
N MET A 386 -15.43 28.94 -14.39
CA MET A 386 -14.34 28.02 -14.74
C MET A 386 -13.01 28.73 -15.08
N GLN A 387 -13.07 30.00 -15.47
CA GLN A 387 -11.87 30.82 -15.72
C GLN A 387 -11.13 31.21 -14.42
N GLU A 388 -11.80 31.15 -13.27
CA GLU A 388 -11.18 31.39 -11.96
C GLU A 388 -10.22 30.25 -11.57
N TYR A 389 -10.37 29.08 -12.24
CA TYR A 389 -9.51 27.93 -12.06
C TYR A 389 -8.46 27.90 -13.15
N ASN A 390 -7.20 27.83 -12.78
CA ASN A 390 -6.12 27.61 -13.74
C ASN A 390 -6.15 26.14 -14.22
N LEU A 391 -7.02 25.84 -15.21
CA LEU A 391 -7.24 24.48 -15.69
C LEU A 391 -5.97 23.82 -16.26
N SER A 392 -5.02 24.62 -16.74
CA SER A 392 -3.75 24.12 -17.29
C SER A 392 -2.77 23.58 -16.22
N GLU A 393 -3.01 23.84 -14.94
CA GLU A 393 -2.19 23.29 -13.85
C GLU A 393 -2.51 21.83 -13.52
N TYR A 394 -3.65 21.33 -14.02
CA TYR A 394 -4.06 19.97 -13.78
C TYR A 394 -3.61 19.03 -14.89
N ASP A 395 -3.21 17.82 -14.51
CA ASP A 395 -2.89 16.73 -15.44
C ASP A 395 -4.15 16.04 -15.97
N LEU A 396 -5.26 16.14 -15.23
CA LEU A 396 -6.55 15.55 -15.58
C LEU A 396 -7.69 16.29 -14.90
N ILE A 397 -8.78 16.54 -15.64
CA ILE A 397 -10.04 17.03 -15.11
C ILE A 397 -11.07 15.91 -15.20
N ILE A 398 -11.76 15.57 -14.09
CA ILE A 398 -12.80 14.55 -14.03
C ILE A 398 -14.14 15.23 -13.78
N ILE A 399 -15.13 14.99 -14.65
CA ILE A 399 -16.50 15.47 -14.50
C ILE A 399 -17.38 14.30 -14.07
N ALA A 400 -17.84 14.31 -12.82
CA ALA A 400 -18.63 13.24 -12.18
C ALA A 400 -19.99 13.72 -11.66
N THR A 401 -20.63 14.65 -12.37
CA THR A 401 -21.88 15.30 -11.93
C THR A 401 -23.15 14.59 -12.38
N GLY A 402 -23.09 13.74 -13.41
CA GLY A 402 -24.22 12.94 -13.91
C GLY A 402 -25.26 13.70 -14.74
N GLY A 403 -25.24 15.05 -14.79
CA GLY A 403 -26.20 15.84 -15.52
C GLY A 403 -25.82 16.00 -16.99
N THR A 404 -26.60 15.45 -17.93
CA THR A 404 -26.31 15.48 -19.37
C THR A 404 -26.17 16.88 -19.93
N ASP A 405 -27.17 17.75 -19.73
CA ASP A 405 -27.15 19.13 -20.24
C ASP A 405 -25.99 19.94 -19.68
N TYR A 406 -25.64 19.69 -18.44
CA TYR A 406 -24.53 20.34 -17.78
C TYR A 406 -23.19 19.88 -18.39
N MET A 407 -23.01 18.59 -18.64
CA MET A 407 -21.81 18.06 -19.29
C MET A 407 -21.67 18.56 -20.73
N ILE A 408 -22.77 18.68 -21.48
CA ILE A 408 -22.81 19.27 -22.83
C ILE A 408 -22.30 20.72 -22.77
N LYS A 409 -22.81 21.55 -21.84
CA LYS A 409 -22.39 22.95 -21.68
C LYS A 409 -20.90 23.04 -21.31
N LEU A 410 -20.42 22.22 -20.39
CA LEU A 410 -19.00 22.18 -20.03
C LEU A 410 -18.12 21.74 -21.21
N ASN A 411 -18.53 20.71 -21.95
CA ASN A 411 -17.80 20.23 -23.12
C ASN A 411 -17.63 21.33 -24.18
N LYS A 412 -18.67 22.14 -24.43
CA LYS A 412 -18.61 23.27 -25.36
C LYS A 412 -17.64 24.33 -24.84
N ALA A 413 -17.75 24.72 -23.57
CA ALA A 413 -16.89 25.73 -22.96
C ALA A 413 -15.42 25.31 -22.95
N PHE A 414 -15.09 24.08 -22.62
CA PHE A 414 -13.72 23.56 -22.67
C PHE A 414 -13.13 23.62 -24.08
N LYS A 415 -13.92 23.35 -25.11
CA LYS A 415 -13.50 23.47 -26.51
C LYS A 415 -13.25 24.93 -26.92
N GLU A 416 -14.15 25.83 -26.50
CA GLU A 416 -14.03 27.27 -26.77
C GLU A 416 -12.80 27.87 -26.07
N LEU A 417 -12.52 27.45 -24.84
CA LEU A 417 -11.32 27.86 -24.10
C LEU A 417 -10.02 27.19 -24.58
N LYS A 418 -10.12 26.23 -25.49
CA LYS A 418 -8.97 25.48 -26.05
C LYS A 418 -8.07 24.90 -24.97
N ILE A 419 -8.67 24.29 -23.97
CA ILE A 419 -7.89 23.66 -22.90
C ILE A 419 -7.06 22.49 -23.43
N ASP A 420 -5.79 22.42 -23.02
CA ASP A 420 -4.89 21.29 -23.35
C ASP A 420 -5.03 20.13 -22.37
N THR A 421 -5.51 20.41 -21.16
CA THR A 421 -5.73 19.40 -20.12
C THR A 421 -6.79 18.39 -20.57
N PRO A 422 -6.50 17.08 -20.52
CA PRO A 422 -7.49 16.06 -20.85
C PRO A 422 -8.65 16.06 -19.84
N VAL A 423 -9.85 15.77 -20.33
CA VAL A 423 -11.08 15.70 -19.53
C VAL A 423 -11.67 14.29 -19.57
N LEU A 424 -12.03 13.76 -18.42
CA LEU A 424 -12.74 12.49 -18.27
C LEU A 424 -14.16 12.76 -17.81
N PHE A 425 -15.14 12.64 -18.70
CA PHE A 425 -16.55 12.69 -18.35
C PHE A 425 -16.99 11.32 -17.86
N THR A 426 -17.69 11.27 -16.71
CA THR A 426 -18.14 10.01 -16.10
C THR A 426 -19.61 10.10 -15.70
N TRP A 427 -20.38 9.04 -15.96
CA TRP A 427 -21.80 8.99 -15.59
C TRP A 427 -22.30 7.55 -15.43
N ILE A 428 -23.44 7.42 -14.77
CA ILE A 428 -24.16 6.17 -14.57
C ILE A 428 -25.45 6.25 -15.38
N GLU A 429 -25.72 5.20 -16.17
CA GLU A 429 -26.97 5.03 -16.88
C GLU A 429 -28.13 4.78 -15.89
N SER A 430 -29.35 5.20 -16.22
CA SER A 430 -30.53 4.98 -15.38
C SER A 430 -30.62 3.53 -14.90
N ARG A 431 -31.06 3.33 -13.67
CA ARG A 431 -31.12 2.03 -12.96
C ARG A 431 -29.79 1.32 -12.81
N GLY A 432 -28.68 1.99 -13.08
CA GLY A 432 -27.35 1.43 -12.96
C GLY A 432 -27.06 0.33 -13.97
N ILE A 433 -27.65 0.35 -15.16
CA ILE A 433 -27.44 -0.64 -16.21
C ILE A 433 -26.01 -0.62 -16.73
N GLY A 434 -25.42 0.57 -16.78
CA GLY A 434 -24.04 0.79 -17.18
C GLY A 434 -23.39 1.97 -16.48
N VAL A 435 -22.07 1.91 -16.41
CA VAL A 435 -21.22 3.07 -16.06
C VAL A 435 -20.35 3.38 -17.26
N HIS A 436 -20.22 4.64 -17.56
CA HIS A 436 -19.52 5.13 -18.73
C HIS A 436 -18.48 6.15 -18.37
N ALA A 437 -17.41 6.19 -19.14
CA ALA A 437 -16.36 7.18 -19.06
C ALA A 437 -15.88 7.57 -20.46
N LEU A 438 -15.84 8.86 -20.75
CA LEU A 438 -15.37 9.38 -22.03
C LEU A 438 -14.12 10.21 -21.80
N ALA A 439 -12.99 9.71 -22.29
CA ALA A 439 -11.72 10.44 -22.31
C ALA A 439 -11.67 11.40 -23.51
N VAL A 440 -11.51 12.69 -23.26
CA VAL A 440 -11.49 13.75 -24.26
C VAL A 440 -10.22 14.56 -24.16
N ASN A 441 -9.51 14.67 -25.29
CA ASN A 441 -8.49 15.68 -25.53
C ASN A 441 -9.03 16.61 -26.66
N TYR A 442 -9.15 17.88 -26.38
CA TYR A 442 -9.78 18.84 -27.30
C TYR A 442 -8.93 19.18 -28.55
N ASN A 443 -7.68 18.72 -28.59
CA ASN A 443 -6.85 18.75 -29.80
C ASN A 443 -7.19 17.61 -30.79
N ARG A 444 -8.15 16.73 -30.44
CA ARG A 444 -8.57 15.57 -31.22
C ARG A 444 -10.06 15.61 -31.50
N THR A 445 -10.51 14.73 -32.40
CA THR A 445 -11.91 14.58 -32.74
C THR A 445 -12.61 13.56 -31.83
N GLY A 446 -13.92 13.73 -31.63
CA GLY A 446 -14.75 12.92 -30.74
C GLY A 446 -14.87 13.55 -29.34
N CYS A 447 -15.95 14.26 -29.10
CA CYS A 447 -16.22 14.95 -27.83
C CYS A 447 -17.54 14.44 -27.22
N PHE A 448 -17.92 14.95 -26.05
CA PHE A 448 -19.13 14.53 -25.37
C PHE A 448 -20.41 14.74 -26.20
N ASN A 449 -20.49 15.81 -27.00
CA ASN A 449 -21.62 16.06 -27.88
C ASN A 449 -21.79 15.01 -28.98
N CYS A 450 -20.74 14.33 -29.40
CA CYS A 450 -20.83 13.26 -30.39
C CYS A 450 -21.76 12.11 -29.97
N LEU A 451 -22.02 11.96 -28.68
CA LEU A 451 -22.93 10.95 -28.14
C LEU A 451 -24.40 11.21 -28.51
N TYR A 452 -24.76 12.46 -28.88
CA TYR A 452 -26.16 12.92 -29.04
C TYR A 452 -26.50 13.43 -30.44
N THR A 453 -25.65 13.29 -31.44
CA THR A 453 -25.83 13.95 -32.76
C THR A 453 -27.03 13.45 -33.58
N ASN A 454 -27.66 12.35 -33.22
CA ASN A 454 -28.81 11.76 -33.96
C ASN A 454 -30.09 11.78 -33.12
N GLY A 455 -30.30 12.78 -32.27
CA GLY A 455 -31.45 12.90 -31.37
C GLY A 455 -31.11 12.71 -29.92
N ASP A 456 -32.10 12.58 -29.06
CA ASP A 456 -31.93 12.55 -27.60
C ASP A 456 -31.34 11.25 -27.03
N THR A 457 -30.99 10.29 -27.88
CA THR A 457 -30.46 8.98 -27.46
C THR A 457 -28.95 9.02 -27.32
N ASN A 458 -28.46 8.76 -26.11
CA ASN A 458 -27.02 8.63 -25.86
C ASN A 458 -26.49 7.33 -26.46
N LYS A 459 -25.54 7.42 -27.40
CA LYS A 459 -24.89 6.28 -28.07
C LYS A 459 -24.09 5.37 -27.13
N ALA A 460 -23.79 5.83 -25.90
CA ALA A 460 -23.10 5.02 -24.90
C ALA A 460 -24.03 4.02 -24.21
N HIS A 461 -25.33 4.31 -24.14
CA HIS A 461 -26.25 3.53 -23.33
C HIS A 461 -26.40 2.09 -23.82
N PHE A 462 -26.46 1.16 -22.89
CA PHE A 462 -26.75 -0.25 -23.14
C PHE A 462 -28.23 -0.51 -23.35
N SER A 463 -29.10 0.38 -22.86
CA SER A 463 -30.54 0.29 -22.98
C SER A 463 -31.06 1.22 -24.07
N ASN A 464 -31.84 0.66 -25.03
CA ASN A 464 -32.57 1.44 -26.03
C ASN A 464 -33.92 1.97 -25.49
N LYS A 465 -34.29 1.65 -24.24
CA LYS A 465 -35.54 2.07 -23.61
C LYS A 465 -35.29 3.26 -22.72
N ASN A 466 -36.01 4.35 -22.91
CA ASN A 466 -36.18 5.39 -21.92
C ASN A 466 -36.94 4.81 -20.73
N TYR A 467 -36.25 4.17 -19.79
CA TYR A 467 -36.85 3.77 -18.53
C TYR A 467 -37.27 5.05 -17.78
N LYS A 468 -38.57 5.25 -17.60
CA LYS A 468 -39.06 6.22 -16.65
C LYS A 468 -38.76 5.65 -15.26
N ASP A 469 -37.94 6.33 -14.49
CA ASP A 469 -37.76 5.98 -13.09
C ASP A 469 -39.10 6.17 -12.39
N GLU A 470 -39.60 5.09 -11.78
CA GLU A 470 -40.97 5.07 -11.20
C GLU A 470 -41.04 5.73 -9.82
N LEU A 471 -39.87 5.99 -9.18
CA LEU A 471 -39.82 6.65 -7.87
C LEU A 471 -39.52 8.14 -8.03
N THR A 472 -40.50 8.94 -7.63
CA THR A 472 -40.33 10.38 -7.46
C THR A 472 -39.96 10.67 -6.00
N GLY A 473 -38.94 11.50 -5.79
CA GLY A 473 -38.64 12.03 -4.46
C GLY A 473 -39.72 12.97 -3.95
N THR A 474 -39.70 13.28 -2.67
CA THR A 474 -40.66 14.15 -1.97
C THR A 474 -40.61 15.64 -2.35
N GLY A 475 -39.92 16.00 -3.44
CA GLY A 475 -39.80 17.38 -3.96
C GLY A 475 -40.28 17.52 -5.39
N CYS A 476 -40.57 18.74 -5.85
CA CYS A 476 -40.96 19.02 -7.23
C CYS A 476 -39.93 18.47 -8.24
N GLY A 477 -40.27 17.39 -8.96
CA GLY A 477 -39.49 16.87 -10.09
C GLY A 477 -38.25 16.04 -9.76
N GLY A 478 -38.05 15.67 -8.51
CA GLY A 478 -36.91 14.82 -8.11
C GLY A 478 -37.12 13.37 -8.53
N VAL A 479 -36.39 12.93 -9.54
CA VAL A 479 -36.33 11.50 -9.95
C VAL A 479 -35.24 10.80 -9.15
N ILE A 480 -35.57 9.70 -8.47
CA ILE A 480 -34.62 8.88 -7.73
C ILE A 480 -34.05 7.83 -8.66
N ASN A 481 -32.78 7.97 -9.03
CA ASN A 481 -32.06 6.93 -9.74
C ASN A 481 -31.76 5.76 -8.78
N GLN A 482 -32.34 4.59 -9.08
CA GLN A 482 -32.20 3.38 -8.28
C GLN A 482 -31.00 2.55 -8.76
N TYR A 483 -29.88 2.59 -8.03
CA TYR A 483 -28.74 1.71 -8.22
C TYR A 483 -28.01 1.49 -6.89
N GLY A 484 -27.44 0.30 -6.76
CA GLY A 484 -26.72 -0.12 -5.55
C GLY A 484 -25.22 0.09 -5.64
N ASN A 485 -24.56 -0.15 -4.51
CA ASN A 485 -23.12 0.03 -4.34
C ASN A 485 -22.26 -0.78 -5.34
N ILE A 486 -22.72 -1.96 -5.77
CA ILE A 486 -21.98 -2.80 -6.75
C ILE A 486 -21.75 -2.07 -8.06
N VAL A 487 -22.73 -1.25 -8.50
CA VAL A 487 -22.61 -0.41 -9.70
C VAL A 487 -21.47 0.59 -9.55
N LEU A 488 -21.40 1.22 -8.38
CA LEU A 488 -20.37 2.22 -8.03
C LEU A 488 -18.97 1.58 -7.99
N LEU A 489 -18.83 0.43 -7.36
CA LEU A 489 -17.56 -0.29 -7.27
C LEU A 489 -17.05 -0.74 -8.65
N LYS A 490 -17.92 -1.34 -9.50
CA LYS A 490 -17.55 -1.73 -10.86
C LYS A 490 -17.16 -0.53 -11.71
N GLY A 491 -17.96 0.53 -11.63
CA GLY A 491 -17.73 1.77 -12.39
C GLY A 491 -16.45 2.48 -11.96
N SER A 492 -16.24 2.67 -10.67
CA SER A 492 -15.03 3.31 -10.16
C SER A 492 -13.77 2.53 -10.49
N ALA A 493 -13.78 1.19 -10.41
CA ALA A 493 -12.65 0.35 -10.81
C ALA A 493 -12.28 0.54 -12.30
N MET A 494 -13.27 0.59 -13.19
CA MET A 494 -13.04 0.90 -14.61
C MET A 494 -12.42 2.30 -14.77
N ILE A 495 -12.98 3.31 -14.09
CA ILE A 495 -12.53 4.70 -14.20
C ILE A 495 -11.11 4.86 -13.68
N LEU A 496 -10.76 4.22 -12.56
CA LEU A 496 -9.40 4.26 -12.02
C LEU A 496 -8.37 3.65 -12.96
N ASN A 497 -8.70 2.55 -13.66
CA ASN A 497 -7.83 2.00 -14.69
C ASN A 497 -7.64 2.98 -15.86
N ILE A 498 -8.70 3.69 -16.28
CA ILE A 498 -8.61 4.72 -17.32
C ILE A 498 -7.71 5.87 -16.85
N ILE A 499 -7.86 6.34 -15.62
CA ILE A 499 -7.00 7.38 -15.02
C ILE A 499 -5.53 6.93 -15.04
N LEU A 500 -5.24 5.70 -14.64
CA LEU A 500 -3.89 5.14 -14.71
C LEU A 500 -3.33 5.14 -16.14
N ASP A 501 -4.14 4.74 -17.12
CA ASP A 501 -3.72 4.71 -18.52
C ASP A 501 -3.56 6.10 -19.13
N MET A 502 -4.39 7.07 -18.75
CA MET A 502 -4.25 8.48 -19.19
C MET A 502 -2.99 9.13 -18.63
N LEU A 503 -2.67 8.89 -17.36
CA LEU A 503 -1.60 9.61 -16.65
C LEU A 503 -0.22 8.92 -16.73
N ASN A 504 -0.17 7.58 -16.90
CA ASN A 504 1.11 6.83 -16.82
C ASN A 504 1.82 6.60 -18.15
N SER A 505 1.12 6.56 -19.27
CA SER A 505 1.72 5.88 -20.43
C SER A 505 1.47 6.51 -21.78
N ASN A 506 0.75 7.61 -21.87
CA ASN A 506 0.22 8.07 -23.17
C ASN A 506 -0.43 6.92 -23.98
N LYS A 507 -0.95 5.89 -23.29
CA LYS A 507 -1.57 4.72 -23.93
C LYS A 507 -2.90 5.10 -24.59
N ILE A 508 -3.58 6.11 -24.07
CA ILE A 508 -4.80 6.62 -24.65
C ILE A 508 -4.43 7.68 -25.70
N ASN A 509 -4.22 7.22 -26.92
CA ASN A 509 -3.80 8.08 -28.03
C ASN A 509 -4.98 8.66 -28.83
N ASP A 510 -6.22 8.47 -28.41
CA ASP A 510 -7.42 8.99 -29.06
C ASP A 510 -8.51 9.34 -28.04
N ASN A 511 -9.57 10.01 -28.47
CA ASN A 511 -10.74 10.21 -27.64
C ASN A 511 -11.58 8.90 -27.66
N ILE A 512 -11.75 8.29 -26.48
CA ILE A 512 -12.30 6.95 -26.36
C ILE A 512 -13.43 6.93 -25.33
N LEU A 513 -14.54 6.30 -25.70
CA LEU A 513 -15.63 5.96 -24.81
C LEU A 513 -15.39 4.58 -24.21
N PHE A 514 -15.37 4.50 -22.90
CA PHE A 514 -15.33 3.28 -22.12
C PHE A 514 -16.69 3.04 -21.47
N SER A 515 -17.13 1.80 -21.43
CA SER A 515 -18.40 1.42 -20.84
C SER A 515 -18.28 0.07 -20.17
N VAL A 516 -18.84 -0.06 -18.97
CA VAL A 516 -18.99 -1.34 -18.28
C VAL A 516 -20.45 -1.60 -18.01
N LYS A 517 -20.93 -2.77 -18.42
CA LYS A 517 -22.28 -3.20 -18.11
C LYS A 517 -22.33 -3.67 -16.66
N THR A 518 -23.21 -3.06 -15.89
CA THR A 518 -23.42 -3.38 -14.49
C THR A 518 -24.82 -3.95 -14.33
N LEU A 519 -24.94 -5.12 -13.67
CA LEU A 519 -26.25 -5.68 -13.33
C LEU A 519 -26.57 -5.32 -11.90
N ASN A 520 -27.72 -4.72 -11.68
CA ASN A 520 -28.26 -4.50 -10.36
C ASN A 520 -29.32 -5.58 -10.06
N GLU A 521 -28.91 -6.65 -9.38
CA GLU A 521 -29.79 -7.78 -9.04
C GLU A 521 -30.99 -7.38 -8.17
N TYR A 522 -30.89 -6.26 -7.45
CA TYR A 522 -31.94 -5.76 -6.57
C TYR A 522 -33.12 -5.10 -7.30
N ILE A 523 -32.94 -4.72 -8.57
CA ILE A 523 -33.96 -3.96 -9.33
C ILE A 523 -34.67 -4.83 -10.38
N PHE A 524 -34.07 -5.92 -10.82
CA PHE A 524 -34.59 -6.75 -11.90
C PHE A 524 -35.20 -8.07 -11.42
N ASN A 525 -36.46 -8.04 -11.05
CA ASN A 525 -37.27 -9.25 -10.78
C ASN A 525 -37.76 -9.97 -12.05
N ASN A 526 -37.34 -9.60 -13.24
CA ASN A 526 -37.77 -10.21 -14.50
C ASN A 526 -36.58 -10.69 -15.32
N GLY A 527 -36.15 -11.89 -15.07
CA GLY A 527 -35.73 -12.98 -15.95
C GLY A 527 -34.59 -12.83 -16.97
N ASP A 528 -34.13 -11.64 -17.33
CA ASP A 528 -33.08 -11.45 -18.34
C ASP A 528 -31.75 -11.08 -17.71
N ILE A 529 -31.08 -12.06 -17.12
CA ILE A 529 -29.74 -11.89 -16.55
C ILE A 529 -28.71 -12.31 -17.59
N SER A 530 -28.02 -11.37 -18.22
CA SER A 530 -26.74 -11.67 -18.87
C SER A 530 -25.60 -11.25 -17.92
N LEU A 531 -24.86 -12.22 -17.39
CA LEU A 531 -23.62 -12.01 -16.66
C LEU A 531 -22.54 -11.61 -17.68
N GLY A 532 -22.32 -10.32 -17.86
CA GLY A 532 -21.23 -9.84 -18.69
C GLY A 532 -20.69 -8.53 -18.14
N GLY A 533 -19.50 -8.57 -17.54
CA GLY A 533 -18.83 -7.43 -16.92
C GLY A 533 -17.62 -6.91 -17.67
N ASP A 534 -17.52 -7.16 -18.98
CA ASP A 534 -16.37 -6.73 -19.75
C ASP A 534 -16.44 -5.23 -20.05
N THR A 535 -15.33 -4.54 -19.83
CA THR A 535 -15.20 -3.14 -20.22
C THR A 535 -15.09 -3.05 -21.74
N LEU A 536 -15.97 -2.26 -22.36
CA LEU A 536 -15.96 -1.98 -23.78
C LEU A 536 -15.29 -0.64 -24.05
N ALA A 537 -14.34 -0.61 -24.97
CA ALA A 537 -13.74 0.63 -25.47
C ALA A 537 -14.19 0.88 -26.89
N LYS A 538 -14.70 2.09 -27.20
CA LYS A 538 -15.26 2.42 -28.51
C LYS A 538 -14.79 3.78 -29.01
N THR A 539 -14.44 3.86 -30.28
CA THR A 539 -14.25 5.12 -31.02
C THR A 539 -15.45 5.40 -31.96
N SER A 540 -16.29 4.40 -32.21
CA SER A 540 -17.46 4.47 -33.10
C SER A 540 -18.58 5.41 -32.62
N TYR A 541 -18.48 6.00 -31.42
CA TYR A 541 -19.40 7.02 -30.93
C TYR A 541 -19.22 8.38 -31.63
N LYS A 542 -18.06 8.60 -32.27
CA LYS A 542 -17.73 9.84 -32.97
C LYS A 542 -18.76 10.11 -34.07
N SER A 543 -19.10 11.36 -34.26
CA SER A 543 -20.13 11.77 -35.22
C SER A 543 -19.58 12.71 -36.26
N GLU A 544 -19.87 12.43 -37.52
CA GLU A 544 -19.66 13.35 -38.64
C GLU A 544 -20.48 14.61 -38.44
N GLY A 545 -19.89 15.77 -38.79
CA GLY A 545 -20.57 17.04 -38.66
C GLY A 545 -20.88 17.49 -37.23
N CYS A 546 -20.19 16.96 -36.21
CA CYS A 546 -20.35 17.43 -34.86
C CYS A 546 -19.99 18.93 -34.76
N GLU A 547 -20.93 19.75 -34.34
CA GLU A 547 -20.78 21.23 -34.27
C GLU A 547 -19.67 21.68 -33.30
N ILE A 548 -19.34 20.82 -32.30
CA ILE A 548 -18.34 21.18 -31.29
C ILE A 548 -16.92 20.76 -31.70
N CYS A 549 -16.71 19.51 -32.14
CA CYS A 549 -15.36 19.03 -32.44
C CYS A 549 -15.01 19.05 -33.94
N GLY A 550 -15.96 19.37 -34.81
CA GLY A 550 -15.71 19.65 -36.23
C GLY A 550 -15.16 18.47 -37.02
N ILE A 551 -15.67 17.23 -36.78
CA ILE A 551 -15.24 16.08 -37.57
C ILE A 551 -15.66 16.33 -39.03
N LYS A 552 -14.70 16.65 -39.87
CA LYS A 552 -14.82 16.47 -41.32
C LYS A 552 -14.17 15.13 -41.63
N ILE A 553 -14.94 14.17 -42.06
CA ILE A 553 -14.42 12.90 -42.58
C ILE A 553 -14.02 13.08 -44.01
#